data_e406135ab323e289a185f354b89b120d
#
_entry.id   e406135ab323e289a185f354b89b120d
#
_cell.length_a   1.000
_cell.length_b   1.000
_cell.length_c   1.000
_cell.angle_alpha   90.00
_cell.angle_beta   90.00
_cell.angle_gamma   90.00
#
_symmetry.space_group_name_H-M   'P 1'
#
loop_
_entity.id
_entity.type
_entity.pdbx_description
1 polymer ?
#
loop_
_entity_poly.entity_id
_entity_poly.type
_entity_poly.pdbx_seq_one_letter_code
_entity_poly.pdbx_strand_id
1 'polypeptide(L)'
;MKTAICFNGLVGSTKGKSEQLIGDFNKCFEISSALYKKHIIDKNDVDIFVHSWSTDLEKEIVETYKPKKYIVEPQKVYDIPEYIEPVGRDDVRKHTHYSLWNSRKSSIELKNQYEEENNFKYDCVMLARFDTAWQTDLIFENHDPEFFWTQ
;
A
#
# COMPACT_ATOMS: atom_id res chain seq x y z
N MET A 1 20.14 -4.00 -6.82
CA MET A 1 18.94 -4.81 -6.54
C MET A 1 17.72 -4.04 -7.02
N LYS A 2 16.99 -4.56 -7.99
CA LYS A 2 15.78 -3.93 -8.50
C LYS A 2 14.58 -4.32 -7.64
N THR A 3 13.93 -3.33 -7.02
CA THR A 3 12.88 -3.59 -6.03
C THR A 3 11.52 -3.07 -6.48
N ALA A 4 10.46 -3.83 -6.22
CA ALA A 4 9.09 -3.35 -6.34
C ALA A 4 8.54 -2.91 -4.98
N ILE A 5 7.93 -1.73 -4.91
CA ILE A 5 7.14 -1.30 -3.75
C ILE A 5 5.67 -1.38 -4.12
N CYS A 6 4.93 -2.24 -3.43
CA CYS A 6 3.50 -2.44 -3.61
C CYS A 6 2.73 -1.73 -2.50
N PHE A 7 2.31 -0.49 -2.74
CA PHE A 7 1.47 0.26 -1.81
C PHE A 7 0.03 -0.25 -1.85
N ASN A 8 -0.57 -0.35 -0.67
CA ASN A 8 -1.93 -0.87 -0.54
C ASN A 8 -2.74 -0.20 0.57
N GLY A 9 -4.06 -0.14 0.38
CA GLY A 9 -5.04 0.29 1.37
C GLY A 9 -5.48 1.73 1.25
N LEU A 10 -5.89 2.30 2.37
CA LEU A 10 -6.28 3.70 2.51
C LEU A 10 -5.04 4.57 2.75
N VAL A 11 -5.00 5.70 2.08
CA VAL A 11 -3.98 6.74 2.28
C VAL A 11 -4.40 7.70 3.38
N GLY A 12 -5.67 7.93 3.45
CA GLY A 12 -6.41 8.89 4.23
C GLY A 12 -7.69 9.16 3.46
N SER A 13 -8.66 9.78 4.07
CA SER A 13 -9.89 10.22 3.42
C SER A 13 -10.42 11.46 4.13
N THR A 14 -10.85 12.42 3.35
CA THR A 14 -11.58 13.60 3.87
C THR A 14 -12.93 13.22 4.46
N LYS A 15 -13.43 12.01 4.12
CA LYS A 15 -14.63 11.40 4.69
C LYS A 15 -14.22 10.27 5.63
N GLY A 16 -13.67 10.60 6.79
CA GLY A 16 -13.28 9.64 7.81
C GLY A 16 -14.39 8.67 8.18
N LYS A 17 -14.06 7.40 8.39
CA LYS A 17 -15.00 6.34 8.84
C LYS A 17 -15.61 6.59 10.22
N SER A 18 -15.11 7.57 10.97
CA SER A 18 -15.75 8.06 12.19
C SER A 18 -15.50 9.55 12.32
N GLU A 19 -16.56 10.28 12.58
CA GLU A 19 -16.53 11.71 12.96
C GLU A 19 -15.65 11.99 14.19
N GLN A 20 -15.08 10.95 14.80
CA GLN A 20 -14.24 11.01 16.00
C GLN A 20 -12.74 11.02 15.71
N LEU A 21 -12.30 10.73 14.48
CA LEU A 21 -10.89 10.89 14.10
C LEU A 21 -10.66 12.34 13.68
N ILE A 22 -10.39 13.18 14.67
CA ILE A 22 -9.92 14.56 14.51
C ILE A 22 -8.49 14.48 13.98
N GLY A 23 -8.32 14.38 12.65
CA GLY A 23 -7.02 14.37 12.00
C GLY A 23 -7.14 14.89 10.57
N ASP A 24 -6.20 15.72 10.18
CA ASP A 24 -6.05 16.15 8.80
C ASP A 24 -5.37 15.02 8.01
N PHE A 25 -6.16 14.19 7.33
CA PHE A 25 -5.68 13.04 6.57
C PHE A 25 -4.78 13.43 5.39
N ASN A 26 -4.95 14.62 4.81
CA ASN A 26 -4.03 15.15 3.81
C ASN A 26 -2.65 15.34 4.41
N LYS A 27 -2.59 15.80 5.64
CA LYS A 27 -1.34 15.95 6.38
C LYS A 27 -0.67 14.62 6.69
N CYS A 28 -1.43 13.55 6.97
CA CYS A 28 -0.89 12.20 7.09
C CYS A 28 -0.24 11.74 5.79
N PHE A 29 -0.88 11.96 4.65
CA PHE A 29 -0.32 11.63 3.34
C PHE A 29 0.96 12.40 3.04
N GLU A 30 0.96 13.71 3.25
CA GLU A 30 2.13 14.56 3.04
C GLU A 30 3.33 14.11 3.88
N ILE A 31 3.12 13.83 5.17
CA ILE A 31 4.19 13.38 6.07
C ILE A 31 4.70 12.01 5.67
N SER A 32 3.82 11.03 5.48
CA SER A 32 4.22 9.66 5.18
C SER A 32 4.92 9.57 3.83
N SER A 33 4.39 10.22 2.79
CA SER A 33 4.98 10.22 1.46
C SER A 33 6.35 10.90 1.42
N ALA A 34 6.54 12.01 2.14
CA ALA A 34 7.83 12.67 2.27
C ALA A 34 8.86 11.75 2.95
N LEU A 35 8.45 11.01 3.99
CA LEU A 35 9.32 10.06 4.69
C LEU A 35 9.64 8.81 3.84
N TYR A 36 8.67 8.25 3.12
CA TYR A 36 8.93 7.20 2.15
C TYR A 36 9.91 7.65 1.07
N LYS A 37 9.70 8.84 0.52
CA LYS A 37 10.62 9.40 -0.47
C LYS A 37 12.03 9.52 0.09
N LYS A 38 12.20 10.19 1.22
CA LYS A 38 13.50 10.46 1.86
C LYS A 38 14.24 9.19 2.25
N HIS A 39 13.55 8.23 2.87
CA HIS A 39 14.19 7.11 3.56
C HIS A 39 14.21 5.80 2.77
N ILE A 40 13.40 5.70 1.70
CA ILE A 40 13.31 4.48 0.91
C ILE A 40 13.46 4.76 -0.59
N ILE A 41 12.59 5.59 -1.17
CA ILE A 41 12.49 5.73 -2.63
C ILE A 41 13.77 6.37 -3.19
N ASP A 42 14.25 7.46 -2.60
CA ASP A 42 15.47 8.16 -3.05
C ASP A 42 16.78 7.40 -2.72
N LYS A 43 16.69 6.27 -1.99
CA LYS A 43 17.86 5.46 -1.58
C LYS A 43 18.02 4.18 -2.38
N ASN A 44 17.04 3.80 -3.19
CA ASN A 44 17.00 2.51 -3.85
C ASN A 44 16.52 2.64 -5.29
N ASP A 45 16.87 1.66 -6.14
CA ASP A 45 16.26 1.51 -7.47
C ASP A 45 14.91 0.80 -7.30
N VAL A 46 13.83 1.58 -7.34
CA VAL A 46 12.48 1.08 -7.06
C VAL A 46 11.49 1.45 -8.15
N ASP A 47 10.63 0.49 -8.47
CA ASP A 47 9.40 0.73 -9.21
C ASP A 47 8.19 0.60 -8.25
N ILE A 48 7.19 1.47 -8.44
CA ILE A 48 6.06 1.58 -7.51
C ILE A 48 4.78 1.07 -8.18
N PHE A 49 4.01 0.30 -7.41
CA PHE A 49 2.69 -0.21 -7.77
C PHE A 49 1.70 0.17 -6.68
N VAL A 50 0.52 0.61 -7.09
CA VAL A 50 -0.44 1.19 -6.16
C VAL A 50 -1.81 0.56 -6.32
N HIS A 51 -2.38 0.09 -5.21
CA HIS A 51 -3.82 -0.10 -5.08
C HIS A 51 -4.35 0.69 -3.90
N SER A 52 -5.33 1.58 -4.12
CA SER A 52 -5.89 2.40 -3.05
C SER A 52 -7.41 2.50 -3.13
N TRP A 53 -8.03 2.61 -1.96
CA TRP A 53 -9.45 2.92 -1.79
C TRP A 53 -9.71 4.44 -1.65
N SER A 54 -8.67 5.27 -1.67
CA SER A 54 -8.76 6.73 -1.46
C SER A 54 -8.93 7.46 -2.78
N THR A 55 -10.12 7.38 -3.38
CA THR A 55 -10.42 7.99 -4.68
C THR A 55 -10.32 9.51 -4.68
N ASP A 56 -10.49 10.14 -3.54
CA ASP A 56 -10.34 11.56 -3.33
C ASP A 56 -8.88 12.07 -3.34
N LEU A 57 -7.92 11.15 -3.29
CA LEU A 57 -6.48 11.42 -3.32
C LEU A 57 -5.77 10.78 -4.54
N GLU A 58 -6.51 10.33 -5.55
CA GLU A 58 -5.93 9.64 -6.71
C GLU A 58 -4.85 10.49 -7.39
N LYS A 59 -5.15 11.77 -7.62
CA LYS A 59 -4.22 12.69 -8.29
C LYS A 59 -2.93 12.87 -7.48
N GLU A 60 -3.05 13.10 -6.19
CA GLU A 60 -1.93 13.29 -5.27
C GLU A 60 -1.06 12.02 -5.18
N ILE A 61 -1.70 10.85 -5.13
CA ILE A 61 -1.01 9.55 -5.12
C ILE A 61 -0.17 9.38 -6.41
N VAL A 62 -0.78 9.61 -7.56
CA VAL A 62 -0.12 9.42 -8.86
C VAL A 62 1.00 10.43 -9.08
N GLU A 63 0.78 11.70 -8.75
CA GLU A 63 1.80 12.75 -8.89
C GLU A 63 2.99 12.53 -7.95
N THR A 64 2.73 12.05 -6.72
CA THR A 64 3.76 11.85 -5.69
C THR A 64 4.60 10.61 -5.96
N TYR A 65 3.96 9.47 -6.20
CA TYR A 65 4.64 8.19 -6.31
C TYR A 65 5.00 7.78 -7.74
N LYS A 66 4.37 8.38 -8.76
CA LYS A 66 4.58 8.08 -10.20
C LYS A 66 4.60 6.58 -10.48
N PRO A 67 3.55 5.84 -10.08
CA PRO A 67 3.54 4.40 -10.14
C PRO A 67 3.61 3.88 -11.59
N LYS A 68 4.25 2.73 -11.79
CA LYS A 68 4.27 2.02 -13.08
C LYS A 68 2.89 1.52 -13.48
N LYS A 69 2.14 1.02 -12.50
CA LYS A 69 0.71 0.66 -12.63
C LYS A 69 -0.02 1.00 -11.33
N TYR A 70 -1.29 1.39 -11.47
CA TYR A 70 -2.11 1.67 -10.30
C TYR A 70 -3.59 1.39 -10.56
N ILE A 71 -4.30 1.16 -9.48
CA ILE A 71 -5.76 1.14 -9.39
C ILE A 71 -6.15 1.95 -8.16
N VAL A 72 -6.99 2.97 -8.36
CA VAL A 72 -7.63 3.71 -7.28
C VAL A 72 -9.14 3.60 -7.51
N GLU A 73 -9.83 2.94 -6.58
CA GLU A 73 -11.25 2.60 -6.75
C GLU A 73 -12.01 2.75 -5.43
N PRO A 74 -13.34 2.90 -5.46
CA PRO A 74 -14.16 2.91 -4.27
C PRO A 74 -14.03 1.60 -3.49
N GLN A 75 -14.08 1.70 -2.15
CA GLN A 75 -14.00 0.51 -1.31
C GLN A 75 -15.15 -0.45 -1.60
N LYS A 76 -14.80 -1.70 -1.88
CA LYS A 76 -15.76 -2.76 -2.19
C LYS A 76 -16.47 -3.26 -0.93
N VAL A 77 -17.71 -3.64 -1.10
CA VAL A 77 -18.46 -4.44 -0.12
C VAL A 77 -18.26 -5.90 -0.47
N TYR A 78 -17.87 -6.71 0.49
CA TYR A 78 -17.61 -8.13 0.31
C TYR A 78 -18.76 -8.96 0.87
N ASP A 79 -19.18 -9.96 0.10
CA ASP A 79 -20.07 -11.02 0.58
C ASP A 79 -19.21 -12.01 1.40
N ILE A 80 -19.34 -11.93 2.71
CA ILE A 80 -18.51 -12.71 3.65
C ILE A 80 -19.33 -13.89 4.13
N PRO A 81 -18.88 -15.13 3.88
CA PRO A 81 -19.59 -16.32 4.33
C PRO A 81 -19.83 -16.33 5.83
N GLU A 82 -21.05 -16.69 6.27
CA GLU A 82 -21.45 -16.70 7.68
C GLU A 82 -20.62 -17.66 8.55
N TYR A 83 -20.07 -18.73 7.97
CA TYR A 83 -19.23 -19.70 8.69
C TYR A 83 -17.85 -19.17 9.06
N ILE A 84 -17.46 -17.99 8.56
CA ILE A 84 -16.21 -17.35 8.97
C ILE A 84 -16.45 -16.65 10.29
N GLU A 85 -16.04 -17.30 11.38
CA GLU A 85 -16.07 -16.73 12.73
C GLU A 85 -15.27 -15.41 12.77
N PRO A 86 -15.83 -14.35 13.38
CA PRO A 86 -15.07 -13.11 13.54
C PRO A 86 -13.92 -13.35 14.52
N VAL A 87 -12.70 -13.10 14.06
CA VAL A 87 -11.54 -13.01 14.96
C VAL A 87 -11.65 -11.68 15.71
N GLY A 88 -12.46 -11.65 16.80
CA GLY A 88 -12.75 -10.47 17.63
C GLY A 88 -14.00 -9.70 17.15
N ARG A 89 -14.37 -8.81 17.95
CA ARG A 89 -15.65 -8.22 18.28
C ARG A 89 -16.64 -7.76 17.21
N ASP A 90 -16.52 -7.71 15.93
CA ASP A 90 -17.59 -7.18 15.06
C ASP A 90 -17.45 -7.57 13.57
N ASP A 91 -18.57 -7.63 12.85
CA ASP A 91 -18.66 -7.76 11.39
C ASP A 91 -17.81 -6.72 10.60
N VAL A 92 -17.62 -5.54 11.19
CA VAL A 92 -16.74 -4.48 10.67
C VAL A 92 -15.30 -4.98 10.49
N ARG A 93 -14.79 -5.84 11.37
CA ARG A 93 -13.44 -6.39 11.26
C ARG A 93 -13.28 -7.38 10.12
N LYS A 94 -14.32 -8.20 9.84
CA LYS A 94 -14.29 -9.09 8.67
C LYS A 94 -14.09 -8.30 7.39
N HIS A 95 -14.91 -7.26 7.16
CA HIS A 95 -14.77 -6.38 6.00
C HIS A 95 -13.40 -5.70 5.92
N THR A 96 -12.86 -5.30 7.06
CA THR A 96 -11.52 -4.67 7.11
C THR A 96 -10.44 -5.66 6.67
N HIS A 97 -10.50 -6.92 7.12
CA HIS A 97 -9.54 -7.95 6.71
C HIS A 97 -9.65 -8.26 5.21
N TYR A 98 -10.88 -8.48 4.69
CA TYR A 98 -11.09 -8.72 3.27
C TYR A 98 -10.60 -7.54 2.41
N SER A 99 -10.92 -6.32 2.82
CA SER A 99 -10.47 -5.10 2.15
C SER A 99 -8.94 -4.98 2.13
N LEU A 100 -8.29 -5.28 3.26
CA LEU A 100 -6.83 -5.25 3.37
C LEU A 100 -6.17 -6.28 2.45
N TRP A 101 -6.62 -7.53 2.50
CA TRP A 101 -6.05 -8.60 1.69
C TRP A 101 -6.31 -8.39 0.20
N ASN A 102 -7.50 -7.91 -0.18
CA ASN A 102 -7.80 -7.60 -1.57
C ASN A 102 -6.90 -6.48 -2.09
N SER A 103 -6.72 -5.41 -1.31
CA SER A 103 -5.84 -4.31 -1.71
C SER A 103 -4.38 -4.77 -1.88
N ARG A 104 -3.88 -5.61 -0.97
CA ARG A 104 -2.54 -6.23 -1.09
C ARG A 104 -2.42 -7.08 -2.33
N LYS A 105 -3.39 -7.98 -2.55
CA LYS A 105 -3.45 -8.83 -3.74
C LYS A 105 -3.42 -7.99 -5.01
N SER A 106 -4.27 -6.98 -5.11
CA SER A 106 -4.36 -6.12 -6.30
C SER A 106 -3.05 -5.38 -6.57
N SER A 107 -2.36 -4.85 -5.56
CA SER A 107 -1.06 -4.20 -5.77
C SER A 107 0.02 -5.17 -6.26
N ILE A 108 0.02 -6.42 -5.77
CA ILE A 108 0.94 -7.47 -6.23
C ILE A 108 0.60 -7.89 -7.67
N GLU A 109 -0.68 -8.02 -8.00
CA GLU A 109 -1.13 -8.38 -9.36
C GLU A 109 -0.69 -7.33 -10.39
N LEU A 110 -0.77 -6.04 -10.05
CA LEU A 110 -0.24 -4.96 -10.90
C LEU A 110 1.26 -5.10 -11.15
N LYS A 111 2.02 -5.44 -10.11
CA LYS A 111 3.45 -5.74 -10.21
C LYS A 111 3.70 -6.96 -11.10
N ASN A 112 2.95 -8.06 -10.91
CA ASN A 112 3.09 -9.27 -11.70
C ASN A 112 2.79 -9.02 -13.18
N GLN A 113 1.73 -8.29 -13.49
CA GLN A 113 1.40 -7.89 -14.87
C GLN A 113 2.54 -7.08 -15.51
N TYR A 114 3.13 -6.15 -14.77
CA TYR A 114 4.24 -5.35 -15.28
C TYR A 114 5.49 -6.19 -15.54
N GLU A 115 5.80 -7.17 -14.67
CA GLU A 115 6.87 -8.14 -14.88
C GLU A 115 6.66 -8.97 -16.15
N GLU A 116 5.44 -9.47 -16.35
CA GLU A 116 5.08 -10.26 -17.53
C GLU A 116 5.19 -9.46 -18.84
N GLU A 117 4.63 -8.23 -18.84
CA GLU A 117 4.69 -7.33 -20.00
C GLU A 117 6.13 -6.96 -20.40
N ASN A 118 7.04 -6.89 -19.44
CA ASN A 118 8.42 -6.45 -19.65
C ASN A 118 9.43 -7.61 -19.58
N ASN A 119 8.97 -8.85 -19.42
CA ASN A 119 9.76 -10.08 -19.40
C ASN A 119 10.96 -10.06 -18.43
N PHE A 120 10.70 -9.67 -17.17
CA PHE A 120 11.69 -9.72 -16.09
C PHE A 120 11.01 -10.02 -14.73
N LYS A 121 11.81 -10.13 -13.66
CA LYS A 121 11.34 -10.25 -12.28
C LYS A 121 12.07 -9.25 -11.38
N TYR A 122 11.39 -8.74 -10.36
CA TYR A 122 12.03 -7.97 -9.30
C TYR A 122 12.82 -8.88 -8.37
N ASP A 123 13.98 -8.41 -7.92
CA ASP A 123 14.82 -9.14 -6.95
C ASP A 123 14.18 -9.13 -5.55
N CYS A 124 13.48 -8.04 -5.22
CA CYS A 124 12.82 -7.84 -3.92
C CYS A 124 11.45 -7.19 -4.10
N VAL A 125 10.52 -7.53 -3.21
CA VAL A 125 9.17 -6.94 -3.18
C VAL A 125 8.85 -6.45 -1.77
N MET A 126 8.58 -5.17 -1.63
CA MET A 126 8.10 -4.56 -0.40
C MET A 126 6.60 -4.35 -0.45
N LEU A 127 5.86 -4.94 0.51
CA LEU A 127 4.47 -4.59 0.76
C LEU A 127 4.41 -3.41 1.71
N ALA A 128 3.82 -2.31 1.29
CA ALA A 128 3.83 -1.06 2.02
C ALA A 128 2.41 -0.52 2.24
N ARG A 129 2.20 0.09 3.40
CA ARG A 129 1.01 0.90 3.69
C ARG A 129 1.34 2.36 3.45
N PHE A 130 0.36 3.14 3.01
CA PHE A 130 0.57 4.58 2.81
C PHE A 130 0.75 5.37 4.10
N ASP A 131 0.22 4.88 5.21
CA ASP A 131 0.16 5.57 6.51
C ASP A 131 1.33 5.24 7.45
N THR A 132 2.40 4.66 6.92
CA THR A 132 3.61 4.35 7.70
C THR A 132 4.59 5.52 7.65
N ALA A 133 5.07 5.95 8.82
CA ALA A 133 6.09 6.99 8.96
C ALA A 133 7.48 6.36 9.18
N TRP A 134 8.31 6.35 8.15
CA TRP A 134 9.68 5.85 8.22
C TRP A 134 10.61 6.88 8.86
N GLN A 135 11.39 6.46 9.85
CA GLN A 135 12.32 7.35 10.58
C GLN A 135 13.78 7.07 10.25
N THR A 136 14.09 5.94 9.63
CA THR A 136 15.46 5.51 9.29
C THR A 136 15.53 5.05 7.85
N ASP A 137 16.71 5.16 7.24
CA ASP A 137 16.93 4.71 5.87
C ASP A 137 16.82 3.19 5.77
N LEU A 138 16.04 2.73 4.79
CA LEU A 138 15.97 1.34 4.38
C LEU A 138 16.68 1.21 3.03
N ILE A 139 17.78 0.48 3.02
CA ILE A 139 18.57 0.18 1.83
C ILE A 139 18.43 -1.31 1.56
N PHE A 140 17.73 -1.67 0.48
CA PHE A 140 17.41 -3.08 0.19
C PHE A 140 18.65 -3.94 -0.06
N GLU A 141 19.70 -3.38 -0.63
CA GLU A 141 20.96 -4.10 -0.87
C GLU A 141 21.67 -4.58 0.42
N ASN A 142 21.31 -4.01 1.57
CA ASN A 142 21.83 -4.44 2.86
C ASN A 142 21.08 -5.63 3.46
N HIS A 143 20.04 -6.13 2.75
CA HIS A 143 19.18 -7.21 3.21
C HIS A 143 19.31 -8.41 2.28
N ASP A 144 19.44 -9.59 2.85
CA ASP A 144 19.49 -10.83 2.08
C ASP A 144 18.10 -11.13 1.47
N PRO A 145 17.98 -11.23 0.13
CA PRO A 145 16.69 -11.46 -0.53
C PRO A 145 16.12 -12.87 -0.31
N GLU A 146 16.91 -13.81 0.22
CA GLU A 146 16.43 -15.16 0.57
C GLU A 146 15.56 -15.18 1.83
N PHE A 147 15.59 -14.09 2.64
CA PHE A 147 14.82 -13.99 3.87
C PHE A 147 13.59 -13.09 3.73
N PHE A 148 12.57 -13.45 4.49
CA PHE A 148 11.39 -12.61 4.69
C PHE A 148 11.63 -11.64 5.85
N TRP A 149 11.68 -10.34 5.54
CA TRP A 149 11.90 -9.27 6.53
C TRP A 149 10.58 -8.66 6.95
N THR A 150 10.35 -8.55 8.25
CA THR A 150 9.17 -7.88 8.84
C THR A 150 9.61 -6.79 9.80
N GLN A 151 8.75 -5.78 9.96
CA GLN A 151 8.86 -4.78 11.02
C GLN A 151 8.14 -5.22 12.28
#